data_034b86c444bccb3cbb953e2b6b067dce
#
_entry.id   034b86c444bccb3cbb953e2b6b067dce
#
_cell.length_a   1.000
_cell.length_b   1.000
_cell.length_c   1.000
_cell.angle_alpha   90.00
_cell.angle_beta   90.00
_cell.angle_gamma   90.00
#
_symmetry.space_group_name_H-M   'P 1'
#
loop_
_entity.id
_entity.type
_entity.pdbx_description
1 polymer ?
#
loop_
_entity_poly.entity_id
_entity_poly.type
_entity_poly.pdbx_seq_one_letter_code
_entity_poly.pdbx_strand_id
1 'polypeptide(L)' 'MQNLETSNSPRFLKVAELAELLKVKPRTIYEMVAQNRIPYLKPPGSNILRFDLEEILEWTRRKN' A
#
# COMPACT_ATOMS: atom_id res chain seq x y z
N MET A 1 24.65 -6.31 -4.92
CA MET A 1 24.15 -6.25 -4.74
C MET A 1 23.63 -6.00 -4.19
N GLN A 2 23.38 -5.88 -4.06
CA GLN A 2 22.77 -5.67 -3.63
C GLN A 2 22.12 -5.69 -2.98
N ASN A 3 21.78 -5.83 -2.79
CA ASN A 3 20.93 -5.94 -2.26
C ASN A 3 20.60 -6.10 -1.26
N LEU A 4 20.80 -6.25 -0.94
CA LEU A 4 20.70 -6.48 0.10
C LEU A 4 20.24 -5.59 1.02
N GLU A 5 20.58 -4.65 1.13
CA GLU A 5 20.16 -3.63 1.86
C GLU A 5 18.79 -3.42 1.68
N THR A 6 18.31 -3.92 0.75
CA THR A 6 16.95 -3.74 0.50
C THR A 6 16.10 -4.37 1.54
N SER A 7 16.61 -5.26 2.31
CA SER A 7 15.75 -5.90 3.29
C SER A 7 15.27 -4.91 4.34
N ASN A 8 15.96 -3.79 4.50
CA ASN A 8 15.51 -2.80 5.46
C ASN A 8 14.79 -1.63 4.86
N SER A 9 14.64 -1.63 3.55
CA SER A 9 13.98 -0.51 2.89
C SER A 9 12.50 -0.75 2.81
N PRO A 10 11.70 0.27 3.01
CA PRO A 10 10.26 0.10 2.83
C PRO A 10 9.96 -0.23 1.38
N ARG A 11 8.98 -1.05 1.17
CA ARG A 11 8.55 -1.38 -0.17
C ARG A 11 7.21 -0.72 -0.41
N PHE A 12 7.17 0.21 -1.34
CA PHE A 12 5.95 0.94 -1.61
C PHE A 12 5.25 0.36 -2.81
N LEU A 13 3.93 0.32 -2.75
CA LEU A 13 3.12 -0.21 -3.81
C LEU A 13 2.28 0.89 -4.41
N LYS A 14 2.07 0.81 -5.72
CA LYS A 14 1.11 1.67 -6.37
C LYS A 14 -0.27 1.06 -6.21
N VAL A 15 -1.28 1.85 -6.53
CA VAL A 15 -2.65 1.36 -6.43
C VAL A 15 -2.84 0.08 -7.24
N ALA A 16 -2.33 0.04 -8.46
CA ALA A 16 -2.51 -1.14 -9.28
C ALA A 16 -1.84 -2.37 -8.69
N GLU A 17 -0.66 -2.17 -8.10
CA GLU A 17 0.05 -3.28 -7.48
C GLU A 17 -0.68 -3.78 -6.25
N LEU A 18 -1.19 -2.86 -5.45
CA LEU A 18 -1.93 -3.26 -4.26
C LEU A 18 -3.22 -3.97 -4.63
N ALA A 19 -3.90 -3.46 -5.64
CA ALA A 19 -5.14 -4.09 -6.09
C ALA A 19 -4.87 -5.53 -6.52
N GLU A 20 -3.76 -5.74 -7.20
CA GLU A 20 -3.43 -7.07 -7.63
C GLU A 20 -3.07 -7.96 -6.44
N LEU A 21 -2.35 -7.42 -5.49
CA LEU A 21 -1.97 -8.18 -4.30
C LEU A 21 -3.21 -8.64 -3.55
N LEU A 22 -4.19 -7.77 -3.39
CA LEU A 22 -5.39 -8.09 -2.65
C LEU A 22 -6.47 -8.71 -3.52
N LYS A 23 -6.22 -8.82 -4.81
CA LYS A 23 -7.17 -9.42 -5.75
C LYS A 23 -8.48 -8.66 -5.80
N VAL A 24 -8.40 -7.36 -5.83
CA VAL A 24 -9.59 -6.51 -5.98
C VAL A 24 -9.33 -5.53 -7.10
N LYS A 25 -10.33 -4.77 -7.49
CA LYS A 25 -10.17 -3.79 -8.53
C LYS A 25 -9.56 -2.53 -7.99
N PRO A 26 -8.80 -1.79 -8.83
CA PRO A 26 -8.22 -0.53 -8.36
C PRO A 26 -9.26 0.43 -7.81
N ARG A 27 -10.45 0.47 -8.40
CA ARG A 27 -11.50 1.30 -7.90
C ARG A 27 -11.82 1.00 -6.45
N THR A 28 -11.78 -0.28 -6.06
CA THR A 28 -12.03 -0.65 -4.68
C THR A 28 -10.97 -0.07 -3.76
N ILE A 29 -9.71 -0.03 -4.22
CA ILE A 29 -8.66 0.56 -3.41
C ILE A 29 -8.92 2.06 -3.21
N TYR A 30 -9.31 2.75 -4.27
CA TYR A 30 -9.59 4.18 -4.14
C TYR A 30 -10.74 4.43 -3.16
N GLU A 31 -11.73 3.56 -3.18
CA GLU A 31 -12.85 3.71 -2.25
C GLU A 31 -12.40 3.49 -0.81
N MET A 32 -11.53 2.53 -0.58
CA MET A 32 -11.06 2.28 0.76
C MET A 32 -10.23 3.43 1.27
N VAL A 33 -9.43 4.03 0.41
CA VAL A 33 -8.64 5.19 0.79
C VAL A 33 -9.56 6.35 1.13
N ALA A 34 -10.58 6.58 0.31
CA ALA A 34 -11.50 7.68 0.55
C ALA A 34 -12.25 7.53 1.86
N GLN A 35 -12.44 6.30 2.30
CA GLN A 35 -13.15 6.04 3.55
C GLN A 35 -12.20 5.84 4.72
N ASN A 36 -10.90 6.07 4.50
CA ASN A 36 -9.90 5.89 5.54
C ASN A 36 -9.92 4.50 6.13
N ARG A 37 -10.11 3.50 5.29
CA ARG A 37 -10.21 2.14 5.78
C ARG A 37 -8.95 1.33 5.52
N ILE A 38 -7.93 1.93 4.94
CA ILE A 38 -6.70 1.24 4.60
C ILE A 38 -5.55 2.19 4.82
N PRO A 39 -4.42 1.74 5.34
CA PRO A 39 -3.29 2.64 5.52
C PRO A 39 -2.69 3.04 4.18
N TYR A 40 -2.43 4.31 4.01
CA TYR A 40 -1.89 4.80 2.76
C TYR A 40 -0.96 5.97 3.03
N LEU A 41 -0.14 6.29 2.03
CA LEU A 41 0.79 7.40 2.08
C LEU A 41 0.52 8.32 0.92
N LYS A 42 0.52 9.59 1.20
CA LYS A 42 0.32 10.59 0.16
C LYS A 42 1.28 11.74 0.45
N PRO A 43 2.41 11.81 -0.27
CA PRO A 43 3.38 12.88 0.02
C PRO A 43 2.73 14.26 -0.10
N PRO A 44 3.14 15.18 0.75
CA PRO A 44 2.53 16.51 0.73
C PRO A 44 2.70 17.19 -0.61
N GLY A 45 1.68 17.88 -1.02
CA GLY A 45 1.75 18.63 -2.27
C GLY A 45 1.68 17.79 -3.51
N SER A 46 1.27 16.53 -3.42
CA SER A 46 1.19 15.71 -4.60
C SER A 46 -0.08 14.88 -4.56
N ASN A 47 -0.39 14.28 -5.71
CA ASN A 47 -1.51 13.36 -5.79
C ASN A 47 -1.05 11.92 -5.84
N ILE A 48 0.20 11.69 -5.53
CA ILE A 48 0.75 10.36 -5.57
C ILE A 48 0.25 9.57 -4.37
N LEU A 49 -0.26 8.38 -4.63
CA LEU A 49 -0.76 7.52 -3.60
C LEU A 49 0.10 6.28 -3.54
N ARG A 50 0.59 5.95 -2.37
CA ARG A 50 1.44 4.76 -2.20
C ARG A 50 1.04 4.01 -0.95
N PHE A 51 1.42 2.74 -0.90
CA PHE A 51 1.10 1.89 0.24
C PHE A 51 2.36 1.16 0.67
N ASP A 52 2.61 1.12 1.97
CA ASP A 52 3.76 0.43 2.50
C ASP A 52 3.38 -1.04 2.63
N LEU A 53 4.09 -1.92 1.95
CA LEU A 53 3.75 -3.34 1.92
C LEU A 53 3.66 -3.93 3.32
N GLU A 54 4.62 -3.59 4.18
CA GLU A 54 4.57 -4.13 5.52
C GLU A 54 3.37 -3.68 6.30
N GLU A 55 3.03 -2.42 6.14
CA GLU A 55 1.84 -1.91 6.79
C GLU A 55 0.59 -2.59 6.29
N ILE A 56 0.53 -2.84 4.99
CA ILE A 56 -0.61 -3.49 4.39
C ILE A 56 -0.73 -4.93 4.90
N LEU A 57 0.38 -5.64 4.97
CA LEU A 57 0.33 -7.01 5.45
C LEU A 57 -0.11 -7.08 6.90
N GLU A 58 0.37 -6.16 7.71
CA GLU A 58 -0.03 -6.12 9.09
C GLU A 58 -1.50 -5.76 9.22
N TRP A 59 -1.96 -4.84 8.40
CA TRP A 59 -3.36 -4.43 8.41
C TRP A 59 -4.27 -5.61 8.06
N THR A 60 -3.89 -6.43 7.10
CA THR A 60 -4.71 -7.58 6.75
C THR A 60 -4.75 -8.60 7.87
N ARG A 61 -3.68 -8.72 8.63
CA ARG A 61 -3.68 -9.66 9.74
C ARG A 61 -4.49 -9.20 10.90
N ARG A 62 -4.55 -7.90 11.10
CA ARG A 62 -5.26 -7.36 12.22
C ARG A 62 -6.72 -7.50 12.10
N LYS A 63 -7.20 -7.66 10.90
CA LYS A 63 -8.53 -7.70 10.73
C LYS A 63 -9.07 -8.87 11.32
N ASN A 64 -9.34 -9.40 11.76
CA ASN A 64 -9.85 -10.48 12.24
C ASN A 64 -10.91 -10.62 12.47
#